data_cbc549a69db3f7d61dbd3e7835bd0e33
#
_entry.id   cbc549a69db3f7d61dbd3e7835bd0e33
#
_cell.length_a   1.000
_cell.length_b   1.000
_cell.length_c   1.000
_cell.angle_alpha   90.00
_cell.angle_beta   90.00
_cell.angle_gamma   90.00
#
_symmetry.space_group_name_H-M   'P 1'
#
loop_
_entity.id
_entity.type
_entity.pdbx_description
1 polymer ?
#
loop_
_entity_poly.entity_id
_entity_poly.type
_entity_poly.pdbx_seq_one_letter_code
_entity_poly.pdbx_strand_id
1 'polypeptide(L)'
;MDNKKVVWSEGMFLSPQHFQQQTRYVEHLTREFTEQIAPQGSGLTLLELDRSMLNIGKVSVRRARGIFPDGTPFEINRGLVLDIPKNTNHKKVYLALSVSRPGAVDAGADQRLRHSSVEHSVFDTSREHSESVLLEIAELNIVLKLEDEELQDYTLISVCEVSEHKSEGAVLLNQAFVPYCLQFGVSNYLKDCVADVLAQVQYRAMTISTRLQIENGSKSYQSMMRDYLWLQALGAWMPKLQQWNQGSSLLTKHLYLECLSMAGQMQGLEGKMPKDALVWDQNNLYSIFSMVFSELLMLLREVQIDNLTTLLWDKQLFVSRRLLRTLVKDRSLYNEGRFILVATSPLGASHLSKEFPKAIKLAGNSDIAGLVRNALSGVGLRNLPYAPSELKSKYDAAYFEIDTKSELWQTLVKKDEPIALHIDERIEDVHVEFHVIR
;
A
#
# COMPACT_ATOMS: atom_id res chain seq x y z
N MET A 1 -41.37 -5.67 -20.67
CA MET A 1 -42.34 -4.64 -21.07
C MET A 1 -42.77 -3.70 -19.94
N ASP A 2 -42.33 -3.94 -18.72
CA ASP A 2 -42.80 -3.26 -17.50
C ASP A 2 -42.20 -1.85 -17.28
N ASN A 3 -41.35 -1.40 -18.17
CA ASN A 3 -40.61 -0.14 -18.09
C ASN A 3 -41.17 1.01 -18.93
N LYS A 4 -42.44 0.87 -19.44
CA LYS A 4 -43.03 1.90 -20.31
C LYS A 4 -43.92 2.83 -19.50
N LYS A 5 -43.90 4.10 -19.91
CA LYS A 5 -44.65 5.20 -19.31
C LYS A 5 -46.16 5.01 -19.51
N VAL A 6 -46.93 5.31 -18.48
CA VAL A 6 -48.39 5.39 -18.57
C VAL A 6 -48.79 6.56 -19.48
N VAL A 7 -49.75 6.37 -20.39
CA VAL A 7 -50.36 7.43 -21.19
C VAL A 7 -51.60 7.94 -20.45
N TRP A 8 -51.54 9.16 -19.98
CA TRP A 8 -52.61 9.82 -19.25
C TRP A 8 -53.55 10.51 -20.26
N SER A 9 -54.81 10.11 -20.30
CA SER A 9 -55.83 10.67 -21.18
C SER A 9 -56.98 11.25 -20.36
N GLU A 10 -57.56 12.33 -20.82
CA GLU A 10 -58.75 12.94 -20.20
C GLU A 10 -59.91 11.95 -20.17
N GLY A 11 -60.61 11.85 -19.04
CA GLY A 11 -61.72 10.95 -18.84
C GLY A 11 -61.39 9.48 -18.62
N MET A 12 -60.12 9.08 -18.52
CA MET A 12 -59.75 7.68 -18.22
C MET A 12 -60.14 7.27 -16.82
N PHE A 13 -60.56 6.03 -16.63
CA PHE A 13 -60.81 5.43 -15.33
C PHE A 13 -59.48 5.07 -14.68
N LEU A 14 -59.20 5.60 -13.49
CA LEU A 14 -58.01 5.26 -12.71
C LEU A 14 -58.15 3.90 -12.04
N SER A 15 -57.12 3.07 -12.14
CA SER A 15 -57.02 1.79 -11.45
C SER A 15 -55.63 1.68 -10.75
N PRO A 16 -55.47 0.82 -9.74
CA PRO A 16 -54.16 0.60 -9.06
C PRO A 16 -53.04 0.29 -10.04
N GLN A 17 -53.30 -0.40 -11.15
CA GLN A 17 -52.32 -0.76 -12.18
C GLN A 17 -51.67 0.44 -12.84
N HIS A 18 -52.36 1.55 -12.99
CA HIS A 18 -51.80 2.80 -13.54
C HIS A 18 -50.74 3.37 -12.63
N PHE A 19 -50.99 3.41 -11.33
CA PHE A 19 -50.04 3.90 -10.34
C PHE A 19 -48.85 2.94 -10.20
N GLN A 20 -49.09 1.65 -10.14
CA GLN A 20 -48.03 0.63 -10.10
C GLN A 20 -47.13 0.70 -11.34
N GLN A 21 -47.71 0.86 -12.55
CA GLN A 21 -46.94 0.98 -13.76
C GLN A 21 -46.15 2.30 -13.82
N GLN A 22 -46.70 3.39 -13.32
CA GLN A 22 -45.96 4.66 -13.20
C GLN A 22 -44.78 4.54 -12.25
N THR A 23 -44.96 3.87 -11.09
CA THR A 23 -43.89 3.60 -10.15
C THR A 23 -42.76 2.76 -10.79
N ARG A 24 -43.11 1.64 -11.45
CA ARG A 24 -42.12 0.80 -12.15
C ARG A 24 -41.35 1.56 -13.22
N TYR A 25 -42.03 2.44 -13.96
CA TYR A 25 -41.39 3.30 -14.97
C TYR A 25 -40.34 4.21 -14.32
N VAL A 26 -40.67 4.86 -13.19
CA VAL A 26 -39.76 5.79 -12.51
C VAL A 26 -38.58 5.01 -11.91
N GLU A 27 -38.83 3.87 -11.29
CA GLU A 27 -37.77 2.99 -10.74
C GLU A 27 -36.80 2.51 -11.84
N HIS A 28 -37.35 2.06 -12.97
CA HIS A 28 -36.56 1.65 -14.13
C HIS A 28 -35.72 2.81 -14.66
N LEU A 29 -36.32 3.99 -14.86
CA LEU A 29 -35.61 5.17 -15.33
C LEU A 29 -34.44 5.55 -14.40
N THR A 30 -34.69 5.54 -13.11
CA THR A 30 -33.65 5.85 -12.10
C THR A 30 -32.52 4.83 -12.13
N ARG A 31 -32.85 3.54 -12.25
CA ARG A 31 -31.88 2.45 -12.37
C ARG A 31 -31.01 2.59 -13.61
N GLU A 32 -31.62 2.79 -14.78
CA GLU A 32 -30.90 2.99 -16.03
C GLU A 32 -29.93 4.19 -15.97
N PHE A 33 -30.38 5.32 -15.41
CA PHE A 33 -29.52 6.48 -15.23
C PHE A 33 -28.32 6.16 -14.32
N THR A 34 -28.58 5.48 -13.20
CA THR A 34 -27.53 5.13 -12.23
C THR A 34 -26.52 4.17 -12.86
N GLU A 35 -26.98 3.17 -13.61
CA GLU A 35 -26.12 2.17 -14.25
C GLU A 35 -25.23 2.78 -15.35
N GLN A 36 -25.80 3.72 -16.14
CA GLN A 36 -25.04 4.40 -17.19
C GLN A 36 -24.00 5.40 -16.66
N ILE A 37 -24.31 6.10 -15.56
CA ILE A 37 -23.39 7.08 -14.96
C ILE A 37 -22.35 6.39 -14.07
N ALA A 38 -22.75 5.40 -13.31
CA ALA A 38 -21.92 4.66 -12.36
C ALA A 38 -22.05 3.15 -12.58
N PRO A 39 -21.49 2.58 -13.63
CA PRO A 39 -21.46 1.14 -13.84
C PRO A 39 -20.87 0.45 -12.60
N GLN A 40 -21.54 -0.56 -12.08
CA GLN A 40 -21.17 -1.24 -10.82
C GLN A 40 -21.33 -0.34 -9.57
N GLY A 41 -22.25 0.61 -9.58
CA GLY A 41 -22.58 1.49 -8.46
C GLY A 41 -23.36 0.82 -7.33
N SER A 42 -23.22 -0.49 -7.13
CA SER A 42 -23.86 -1.27 -6.06
C SER A 42 -22.90 -1.59 -4.93
N GLY A 43 -23.43 -1.92 -3.75
CA GLY A 43 -22.67 -2.31 -2.57
C GLY A 43 -22.97 -1.47 -1.34
N LEU A 44 -22.36 -1.84 -0.24
CA LEU A 44 -22.53 -1.21 1.06
C LEU A 44 -21.82 0.15 1.13
N THR A 45 -22.51 1.13 1.73
CA THR A 45 -21.95 2.42 2.13
C THR A 45 -21.83 2.53 3.65
N LEU A 46 -22.55 1.70 4.39
CA LEU A 46 -22.48 1.55 5.85
C LEU A 46 -22.71 0.09 6.22
N LEU A 47 -21.95 -0.42 7.20
CA LEU A 47 -22.17 -1.73 7.83
C LEU A 47 -21.72 -1.67 9.29
N GLU A 48 -22.65 -1.97 10.19
CA GLU A 48 -22.39 -2.11 11.63
C GLU A 48 -22.85 -3.51 12.07
N LEU A 49 -21.91 -4.36 12.42
CA LEU A 49 -22.19 -5.68 13.00
C LEU A 49 -22.22 -5.59 14.53
N ASP A 50 -23.19 -6.28 15.14
CA ASP A 50 -23.23 -6.43 16.61
C ASP A 50 -22.33 -7.60 17.02
N ARG A 51 -21.12 -7.26 17.49
CA ARG A 51 -20.11 -8.24 17.91
C ARG A 51 -20.53 -9.02 19.18
N SER A 52 -21.44 -8.51 19.99
CA SER A 52 -21.90 -9.20 21.20
C SER A 52 -22.65 -10.48 20.87
N MET A 53 -23.40 -10.48 19.78
CA MET A 53 -24.18 -11.62 19.30
C MET A 53 -23.31 -12.80 18.82
N LEU A 54 -22.06 -12.53 18.40
CA LEU A 54 -21.12 -13.58 17.99
C LEU A 54 -20.82 -14.57 19.13
N ASN A 55 -20.79 -14.10 20.37
CA ASN A 55 -20.52 -14.95 21.54
C ASN A 55 -21.63 -15.98 21.83
N ILE A 56 -22.80 -15.77 21.26
CA ILE A 56 -23.98 -16.67 21.43
C ILE A 56 -24.36 -17.38 20.14
N GLY A 57 -23.43 -17.48 19.19
CA GLY A 57 -23.64 -18.25 17.97
C GLY A 57 -24.42 -17.53 16.86
N LYS A 58 -24.54 -16.20 16.91
CA LYS A 58 -25.37 -15.44 15.97
C LYS A 58 -24.57 -14.37 15.27
N VAL A 59 -24.87 -14.13 13.99
CA VAL A 59 -24.43 -12.94 13.25
C VAL A 59 -25.57 -11.95 13.25
N SER A 60 -25.30 -10.71 13.66
CA SER A 60 -26.30 -9.64 13.66
C SER A 60 -25.77 -8.40 12.95
N VAL A 61 -26.58 -7.88 12.02
CA VAL A 61 -26.38 -6.60 11.37
C VAL A 61 -27.22 -5.56 12.09
N ARG A 62 -26.60 -4.66 12.83
CA ARG A 62 -27.27 -3.59 13.56
C ARG A 62 -27.78 -2.50 12.64
N ARG A 63 -26.93 -2.04 11.72
CA ARG A 63 -27.25 -1.03 10.72
C ARG A 63 -26.54 -1.37 9.41
N ALA A 64 -27.22 -1.17 8.31
CA ALA A 64 -26.59 -1.24 7.00
C ALA A 64 -27.27 -0.27 6.03
N ARG A 65 -26.51 0.26 5.09
CA ARG A 65 -26.99 1.12 4.01
C ARG A 65 -26.23 0.82 2.74
N GLY A 66 -26.92 0.86 1.61
CA GLY A 66 -26.27 0.60 0.34
C GLY A 66 -27.25 0.49 -0.82
N ILE A 67 -26.76 -0.10 -1.90
CA ILE A 67 -27.53 -0.36 -3.12
C ILE A 67 -27.29 -1.82 -3.49
N PHE A 68 -28.37 -2.59 -3.64
CA PHE A 68 -28.29 -3.96 -4.13
C PHE A 68 -27.81 -4.02 -5.59
N PRO A 69 -27.26 -5.17 -6.05
CA PRO A 69 -26.83 -5.35 -7.44
C PRO A 69 -27.93 -5.11 -8.48
N ASP A 70 -29.21 -5.26 -8.12
CA ASP A 70 -30.36 -4.94 -8.96
C ASP A 70 -30.72 -3.43 -8.98
N GLY A 71 -29.92 -2.57 -8.36
CA GLY A 71 -30.09 -1.13 -8.28
C GLY A 71 -31.04 -0.64 -7.17
N THR A 72 -31.51 -1.51 -6.29
CA THR A 72 -32.44 -1.14 -5.20
C THR A 72 -31.69 -0.51 -4.04
N PRO A 73 -31.94 0.76 -3.69
CA PRO A 73 -31.36 1.37 -2.51
C PRO A 73 -32.03 0.82 -1.25
N PHE A 74 -31.26 0.69 -0.17
CA PHE A 74 -31.79 0.21 1.12
C PHE A 74 -31.11 0.88 2.31
N GLU A 75 -31.86 0.90 3.42
CA GLU A 75 -31.36 1.31 4.72
C GLU A 75 -31.99 0.40 5.79
N ILE A 76 -31.13 -0.20 6.62
CA ILE A 76 -31.51 -1.05 7.74
C ILE A 76 -31.13 -0.31 9.02
N ASN A 77 -32.15 0.03 9.83
CA ASN A 77 -31.98 0.69 11.13
C ASN A 77 -32.47 -0.19 12.30
N ARG A 78 -33.05 -1.36 12.01
CA ARG A 78 -33.42 -2.37 12.98
C ARG A 78 -32.59 -3.62 12.76
N GLY A 79 -32.08 -4.20 13.84
CA GLY A 79 -31.15 -5.33 13.79
C GLY A 79 -31.72 -6.53 13.05
N LEU A 80 -31.00 -7.07 12.10
CA LEU A 80 -31.24 -8.38 11.51
C LEU A 80 -30.34 -9.39 12.21
N VAL A 81 -30.88 -10.58 12.51
CA VAL A 81 -30.17 -11.64 13.23
C VAL A 81 -30.26 -12.94 12.46
N LEU A 82 -29.13 -13.64 12.36
CA LEU A 82 -29.02 -14.98 11.78
C LEU A 82 -28.38 -15.92 12.79
N ASP A 83 -29.04 -17.03 13.08
CA ASP A 83 -28.44 -18.12 13.85
C ASP A 83 -27.47 -18.91 12.96
N ILE A 84 -26.23 -19.06 13.41
CA ILE A 84 -25.21 -19.78 12.63
C ILE A 84 -25.25 -21.27 13.08
N PRO A 85 -25.45 -22.22 12.16
CA PRO A 85 -25.41 -23.64 12.48
C PRO A 85 -24.04 -24.06 13.06
N LYS A 86 -24.08 -25.04 13.98
CA LYS A 86 -22.85 -25.64 14.51
C LYS A 86 -22.03 -26.27 13.37
N ASN A 87 -20.71 -26.22 13.50
CA ASN A 87 -19.74 -26.70 12.49
C ASN A 87 -19.72 -25.91 11.17
N THR A 88 -20.25 -24.68 11.16
CA THR A 88 -20.09 -23.77 10.02
C THR A 88 -18.64 -23.30 9.95
N ASN A 89 -17.98 -23.54 8.81
CA ASN A 89 -16.60 -23.14 8.54
C ASN A 89 -16.52 -22.50 7.16
N HIS A 90 -15.81 -21.36 7.09
CA HIS A 90 -15.54 -20.61 5.85
C HIS A 90 -16.77 -20.38 4.98
N LYS A 91 -17.84 -19.85 5.59
CA LYS A 91 -19.11 -19.54 4.91
C LYS A 91 -19.41 -18.05 4.97
N LYS A 92 -19.83 -17.52 3.82
CA LYS A 92 -20.26 -16.13 3.70
C LYS A 92 -21.68 -15.96 4.23
N VAL A 93 -21.92 -14.79 4.83
CA VAL A 93 -23.25 -14.31 5.22
C VAL A 93 -23.64 -13.18 4.30
N TYR A 94 -24.86 -13.20 3.81
CA TYR A 94 -25.41 -12.25 2.86
C TYR A 94 -26.62 -11.51 3.43
N LEU A 95 -26.73 -10.22 3.07
CA LEU A 95 -28.03 -9.56 2.99
C LEU A 95 -28.68 -10.03 1.69
N ALA A 96 -29.89 -10.53 1.79
CA ALA A 96 -30.65 -11.12 0.70
C ALA A 96 -32.00 -10.41 0.57
N LEU A 97 -32.32 -10.01 -0.66
CA LEU A 97 -33.61 -9.42 -1.03
C LEU A 97 -34.18 -10.19 -2.22
N SER A 98 -35.44 -10.63 -2.14
CA SER A 98 -36.08 -11.39 -3.20
C SER A 98 -36.08 -10.61 -4.53
N VAL A 99 -35.80 -11.30 -5.63
CA VAL A 99 -35.80 -10.69 -6.97
C VAL A 99 -37.24 -10.41 -7.41
N SER A 100 -37.50 -9.19 -7.88
CA SER A 100 -38.80 -8.84 -8.46
C SER A 100 -39.04 -9.62 -9.75
N ARG A 101 -40.24 -10.20 -9.90
CA ARG A 101 -40.64 -10.96 -11.08
C ARG A 101 -41.88 -10.35 -11.71
N PRO A 102 -41.91 -10.15 -13.03
CA PRO A 102 -43.09 -9.63 -13.70
C PRO A 102 -44.34 -10.50 -13.46
N GLY A 103 -45.43 -9.89 -13.00
CA GLY A 103 -46.67 -10.57 -12.76
C GLY A 103 -46.79 -11.34 -11.45
N ALA A 104 -45.72 -11.38 -10.65
CA ALA A 104 -45.78 -11.94 -9.29
C ALA A 104 -46.34 -10.93 -8.29
N VAL A 105 -46.85 -11.43 -7.17
CA VAL A 105 -47.20 -10.61 -6.01
C VAL A 105 -45.92 -10.09 -5.39
N ASP A 106 -45.79 -8.78 -5.25
CA ASP A 106 -44.54 -8.12 -4.84
C ASP A 106 -44.58 -7.71 -3.34
N ALA A 107 -45.78 -7.49 -2.77
CA ALA A 107 -45.95 -7.08 -1.37
C ALA A 107 -47.04 -7.90 -0.68
N GLY A 108 -46.86 -8.20 0.59
CA GLY A 108 -47.84 -8.94 1.43
C GLY A 108 -47.26 -9.46 2.75
N ALA A 109 -47.96 -10.40 3.40
CA ALA A 109 -47.58 -10.97 4.68
C ALA A 109 -46.54 -12.12 4.58
N ASP A 110 -46.29 -12.68 3.38
CA ASP A 110 -45.34 -13.77 3.20
C ASP A 110 -43.90 -13.21 3.21
N GLN A 111 -43.05 -13.77 4.08
CA GLN A 111 -41.63 -13.39 4.21
C GLN A 111 -40.80 -13.68 2.96
N ARG A 112 -41.28 -14.45 2.00
CA ARG A 112 -40.62 -14.72 0.71
C ARG A 112 -40.85 -13.62 -0.31
N LEU A 113 -41.82 -12.71 -0.08
CA LEU A 113 -42.09 -11.60 -0.95
C LEU A 113 -40.99 -10.54 -0.83
N ARG A 114 -40.85 -9.75 -1.87
CA ARG A 114 -39.87 -8.68 -1.88
C ARG A 114 -40.13 -7.58 -0.86
N HIS A 115 -41.43 -7.31 -0.61
CA HIS A 115 -41.87 -6.30 0.34
C HIS A 115 -42.84 -6.93 1.35
N SER A 116 -42.71 -6.52 2.61
CA SER A 116 -43.72 -6.71 3.64
C SER A 116 -44.69 -5.53 3.60
N SER A 117 -45.99 -5.84 3.78
CA SER A 117 -47.02 -4.82 3.93
C SER A 117 -47.12 -4.38 5.38
N VAL A 118 -47.02 -3.08 5.65
CA VAL A 118 -47.06 -2.47 6.99
C VAL A 118 -47.99 -1.28 6.96
N GLU A 119 -48.87 -1.18 8.00
CA GLU A 119 -49.72 -0.01 8.19
C GLU A 119 -48.89 1.17 8.70
N HIS A 120 -49.01 2.31 8.01
CA HIS A 120 -48.33 3.54 8.37
C HIS A 120 -49.29 4.72 8.37
N SER A 121 -49.21 5.56 9.41
CA SER A 121 -50.05 6.74 9.56
C SER A 121 -49.45 7.92 8.80
N VAL A 122 -50.15 8.46 7.83
CA VAL A 122 -49.72 9.56 6.96
C VAL A 122 -50.63 10.77 7.13
N PHE A 123 -50.06 11.95 7.24
CA PHE A 123 -50.77 13.22 7.34
C PHE A 123 -50.86 13.89 5.97
N ASP A 124 -51.99 14.60 5.73
CA ASP A 124 -52.12 15.51 4.58
C ASP A 124 -51.25 16.76 4.82
N THR A 125 -50.20 16.92 4.05
CA THR A 125 -49.25 18.06 4.17
C THR A 125 -49.77 19.35 3.51
N SER A 126 -50.94 19.30 2.86
CA SER A 126 -51.58 20.47 2.23
C SER A 126 -52.46 21.29 3.18
N ARG A 127 -52.71 20.75 4.39
CA ARG A 127 -53.60 21.37 5.37
C ARG A 127 -52.97 21.36 6.78
N GLU A 128 -53.08 22.49 7.49
CA GLU A 128 -52.74 22.53 8.90
C GLU A 128 -53.80 21.73 9.71
N HIS A 129 -53.36 20.93 10.67
CA HIS A 129 -54.23 20.10 11.53
C HIS A 129 -55.04 19.03 10.79
N SER A 130 -54.50 18.43 9.75
CA SER A 130 -55.13 17.30 9.06
C SER A 130 -55.16 16.03 9.96
N GLU A 131 -56.24 15.25 9.88
CA GLU A 131 -56.30 13.92 10.48
C GLU A 131 -55.32 12.99 9.70
N SER A 132 -54.66 12.09 10.43
CA SER A 132 -53.85 11.07 9.81
C SER A 132 -54.71 9.96 9.20
N VAL A 133 -54.28 9.45 8.05
CA VAL A 133 -54.89 8.31 7.38
C VAL A 133 -53.92 7.11 7.47
N LEU A 134 -54.41 5.96 7.82
CA LEU A 134 -53.65 4.72 7.77
C LEU A 134 -53.52 4.28 6.31
N LEU A 135 -52.30 4.18 5.85
CA LEU A 135 -51.97 3.63 4.53
C LEU A 135 -51.18 2.35 4.71
N GLU A 136 -51.45 1.39 3.84
CA GLU A 136 -50.64 0.19 3.71
C GLU A 136 -49.42 0.54 2.83
N ILE A 137 -48.23 0.46 3.41
CA ILE A 137 -46.97 0.75 2.70
C ILE A 137 -46.13 -0.50 2.58
N ALA A 138 -45.28 -0.54 1.55
CA ALA A 138 -44.39 -1.64 1.27
C ALA A 138 -42.97 -1.32 1.84
N GLU A 139 -42.48 -2.16 2.77
CA GLU A 139 -41.12 -2.14 3.28
C GLU A 139 -40.31 -3.28 2.67
N LEU A 140 -39.03 -3.02 2.29
CA LEU A 140 -38.15 -4.07 1.76
C LEU A 140 -37.94 -5.20 2.77
N ASN A 141 -38.23 -6.42 2.36
CA ASN A 141 -38.11 -7.61 3.19
C ASN A 141 -36.70 -8.21 3.10
N ILE A 142 -35.73 -7.49 3.68
CA ILE A 142 -34.32 -7.88 3.66
C ILE A 142 -34.07 -8.87 4.80
N VAL A 143 -33.44 -10.00 4.48
CA VAL A 143 -33.08 -11.05 5.43
C VAL A 143 -31.60 -11.36 5.39
N LEU A 144 -31.06 -11.94 6.46
CA LEU A 144 -29.74 -12.54 6.46
C LEU A 144 -29.82 -13.99 6.02
N LYS A 145 -28.93 -14.41 5.14
CA LYS A 145 -28.78 -15.79 4.67
C LYS A 145 -27.36 -16.26 4.70
N LEU A 146 -27.18 -17.56 4.98
CA LEU A 146 -25.90 -18.24 4.90
C LEU A 146 -25.67 -18.76 3.47
N GLU A 147 -24.41 -18.88 3.06
CA GLU A 147 -24.01 -19.33 1.72
C GLU A 147 -24.58 -20.70 1.32
N ASP A 148 -24.86 -21.57 2.28
CA ASP A 148 -25.41 -22.93 2.05
C ASP A 148 -26.94 -22.95 1.88
N GLU A 149 -27.62 -21.82 2.02
CA GLU A 149 -29.06 -21.72 1.83
C GLU A 149 -29.42 -21.55 0.34
N GLU A 150 -30.71 -21.66 0.02
CA GLU A 150 -31.21 -21.35 -1.33
C GLU A 150 -31.08 -19.84 -1.59
N LEU A 151 -30.20 -19.47 -2.53
CA LEU A 151 -29.87 -18.09 -2.87
C LEU A 151 -30.31 -17.66 -4.27
N GLN A 152 -30.80 -18.58 -5.10
CA GLN A 152 -31.06 -18.35 -6.53
C GLN A 152 -32.11 -17.26 -6.81
N ASP A 153 -33.07 -17.09 -5.89
CA ASP A 153 -34.18 -16.14 -6.03
C ASP A 153 -33.91 -14.79 -5.35
N TYR A 154 -32.66 -14.52 -4.99
CA TYR A 154 -32.28 -13.33 -4.24
C TYR A 154 -31.17 -12.51 -4.95
N THR A 155 -31.29 -11.20 -4.83
CA THR A 155 -30.14 -10.31 -5.01
C THR A 155 -29.37 -10.24 -3.70
N LEU A 156 -28.03 -10.33 -3.75
CA LEU A 156 -27.18 -10.61 -2.60
C LEU A 156 -26.09 -9.57 -2.40
N ILE A 157 -25.83 -9.23 -1.15
CA ILE A 157 -24.67 -8.45 -0.71
C ILE A 157 -23.95 -9.22 0.39
N SER A 158 -22.72 -9.63 0.19
CA SER A 158 -21.90 -10.28 1.22
C SER A 158 -21.49 -9.28 2.31
N VAL A 159 -21.73 -9.62 3.58
CA VAL A 159 -21.48 -8.74 4.73
C VAL A 159 -20.31 -9.21 5.59
N CYS A 160 -20.14 -10.51 5.78
CA CYS A 160 -19.04 -11.10 6.53
C CYS A 160 -18.83 -12.56 6.10
N GLU A 161 -17.71 -13.13 6.55
CA GLU A 161 -17.42 -14.55 6.43
C GLU A 161 -17.22 -15.14 7.82
N VAL A 162 -17.95 -16.22 8.12
CA VAL A 162 -17.74 -17.02 9.32
C VAL A 162 -16.53 -17.91 9.10
N SER A 163 -15.46 -17.69 9.84
CA SER A 163 -14.27 -18.57 9.81
C SER A 163 -14.56 -19.90 10.48
N GLU A 164 -15.23 -19.85 11.64
CA GLU A 164 -15.49 -21.02 12.46
C GLU A 164 -16.63 -20.75 13.44
N HIS A 165 -17.49 -21.75 13.67
CA HIS A 165 -18.39 -21.79 14.82
C HIS A 165 -17.80 -22.74 15.87
N LYS A 166 -17.25 -22.19 16.95
CA LYS A 166 -16.60 -22.97 18.02
C LYS A 166 -17.56 -23.87 18.76
N SER A 167 -17.04 -24.97 19.31
CA SER A 167 -17.80 -25.90 20.15
C SER A 167 -18.44 -25.24 21.38
N GLU A 168 -17.83 -24.17 21.89
CA GLU A 168 -18.32 -23.36 23.01
C GLU A 168 -19.50 -22.45 22.63
N GLY A 169 -19.89 -22.40 21.37
CA GLY A 169 -21.02 -21.63 20.83
C GLY A 169 -20.69 -20.25 20.31
N ALA A 170 -19.42 -19.83 20.32
CA ALA A 170 -19.01 -18.55 19.76
C ALA A 170 -18.68 -18.66 18.25
N VAL A 171 -19.06 -17.65 17.48
CA VAL A 171 -18.76 -17.50 16.06
C VAL A 171 -17.54 -16.60 15.88
N LEU A 172 -16.57 -17.05 15.10
CA LEU A 172 -15.42 -16.25 14.66
C LEU A 172 -15.62 -15.77 13.24
N LEU A 173 -15.38 -14.47 13.01
CA LEU A 173 -15.41 -13.88 11.69
C LEU A 173 -14.00 -13.79 11.10
N ASN A 174 -13.90 -13.97 9.79
CA ASN A 174 -12.66 -13.70 9.05
C ASN A 174 -12.37 -12.20 9.04
N GLN A 175 -11.31 -11.77 9.74
CA GLN A 175 -10.93 -10.37 9.86
C GLN A 175 -10.40 -9.77 8.53
N ALA A 176 -9.88 -10.62 7.64
CA ALA A 176 -9.41 -10.21 6.33
C ALA A 176 -10.54 -10.15 5.28
N PHE A 177 -11.76 -10.58 5.61
CA PHE A 177 -12.88 -10.52 4.68
C PHE A 177 -13.23 -9.07 4.33
N VAL A 178 -13.36 -8.80 3.03
CA VAL A 178 -13.84 -7.51 2.52
C VAL A 178 -15.29 -7.70 2.06
N PRO A 179 -16.26 -7.05 2.72
CA PRO A 179 -17.66 -7.12 2.31
C PRO A 179 -17.87 -6.52 0.92
N TYR A 180 -18.99 -6.86 0.26
CA TYR A 180 -19.38 -6.27 -1.02
C TYR A 180 -19.69 -4.77 -0.82
N CYS A 181 -18.69 -3.93 -0.85
CA CYS A 181 -18.80 -2.51 -0.50
C CYS A 181 -18.62 -1.57 -1.69
N LEU A 182 -19.48 -0.56 -1.73
CA LEU A 182 -19.39 0.56 -2.67
C LEU A 182 -18.34 1.58 -2.19
N GLN A 183 -18.28 1.82 -0.87
CA GLN A 183 -17.28 2.68 -0.23
C GLN A 183 -16.31 1.84 0.61
N PHE A 184 -15.01 2.06 0.44
CA PHE A 184 -13.98 1.24 1.09
C PHE A 184 -14.01 1.32 2.63
N GLY A 185 -14.50 2.44 3.15
CA GLY A 185 -14.58 2.67 4.59
C GLY A 185 -15.53 1.74 5.34
N VAL A 186 -16.34 0.95 4.63
CA VAL A 186 -17.14 -0.13 5.22
C VAL A 186 -16.25 -1.27 5.72
N SER A 187 -15.10 -1.51 5.06
CA SER A 187 -14.17 -2.58 5.41
C SER A 187 -13.08 -2.09 6.36
N ASN A 188 -12.98 -2.70 7.54
CA ASN A 188 -11.86 -2.44 8.46
C ASN A 188 -10.53 -2.86 7.83
N TYR A 189 -10.50 -4.00 7.16
CA TYR A 189 -9.30 -4.48 6.46
C TYR A 189 -8.74 -3.43 5.48
N LEU A 190 -9.59 -2.83 4.64
CA LEU A 190 -9.14 -1.80 3.69
C LEU A 190 -8.68 -0.51 4.39
N LYS A 191 -9.35 -0.12 5.49
CA LYS A 191 -8.91 1.04 6.31
C LYS A 191 -7.52 0.80 6.92
N ASP A 192 -7.31 -0.37 7.48
CA ASP A 192 -6.03 -0.74 8.09
C ASP A 192 -4.92 -0.77 7.03
N CYS A 193 -5.18 -1.34 5.84
CA CYS A 193 -4.23 -1.33 4.72
C CYS A 193 -3.86 0.11 4.27
N VAL A 194 -4.84 1.01 4.18
CA VAL A 194 -4.57 2.42 3.82
C VAL A 194 -3.73 3.10 4.91
N ALA A 195 -4.01 2.84 6.19
CA ALA A 195 -3.24 3.38 7.31
C ALA A 195 -1.80 2.87 7.31
N ASP A 196 -1.59 1.57 7.02
CA ASP A 196 -0.26 0.97 6.92
C ASP A 196 0.55 1.57 5.77
N VAL A 197 -0.06 1.73 4.58
CA VAL A 197 0.60 2.38 3.44
C VAL A 197 0.96 3.82 3.77
N LEU A 198 0.05 4.58 4.40
CA LEU A 198 0.32 5.96 4.82
C LEU A 198 1.51 6.02 5.77
N ALA A 199 1.56 5.15 6.78
CA ALA A 199 2.66 5.11 7.74
C ALA A 199 4.01 4.82 7.06
N GLN A 200 4.05 3.87 6.11
CA GLN A 200 5.26 3.56 5.36
C GLN A 200 5.70 4.72 4.45
N VAL A 201 4.76 5.39 3.78
CA VAL A 201 5.03 6.59 2.95
C VAL A 201 5.64 7.70 3.80
N GLN A 202 5.06 7.99 4.96
CA GLN A 202 5.56 9.02 5.88
C GLN A 202 6.96 8.69 6.38
N TYR A 203 7.18 7.46 6.82
CA TYR A 203 8.48 6.99 7.30
C TYR A 203 9.55 7.11 6.22
N ARG A 204 9.28 6.61 5.01
CA ARG A 204 10.23 6.66 3.88
C ARG A 204 10.53 8.09 3.43
N ALA A 205 9.50 8.93 3.33
CA ALA A 205 9.67 10.35 2.97
C ALA A 205 10.53 11.09 3.99
N MET A 206 10.31 10.87 5.29
CA MET A 206 11.11 11.46 6.37
C MET A 206 12.58 10.99 6.28
N THR A 207 12.82 9.69 6.09
CA THR A 207 14.16 9.11 5.95
C THR A 207 14.91 9.72 4.78
N ILE A 208 14.28 9.81 3.60
CA ILE A 208 14.89 10.41 2.40
C ILE A 208 15.17 11.91 2.63
N SER A 209 14.21 12.65 3.18
CA SER A 209 14.35 14.09 3.46
C SER A 209 15.52 14.36 4.42
N THR A 210 15.63 13.61 5.51
CA THR A 210 16.74 13.72 6.46
C THR A 210 18.08 13.44 5.80
N ARG A 211 18.15 12.40 4.96
CA ARG A 211 19.35 12.03 4.21
C ARG A 211 19.79 13.12 3.23
N LEU A 212 18.84 13.71 2.50
CA LEU A 212 19.14 14.82 1.57
C LEU A 212 19.67 16.07 2.28
N GLN A 213 19.27 16.33 3.53
CA GLN A 213 19.74 17.47 4.32
C GLN A 213 21.16 17.27 4.87
N ILE A 214 21.51 16.06 5.31
CA ILE A 214 22.78 15.75 5.98
C ILE A 214 23.94 15.61 4.98
N GLU A 215 23.69 15.07 3.78
CA GLU A 215 24.74 14.55 2.90
C GLU A 215 25.06 15.43 1.66
N ASN A 216 24.88 16.73 1.75
CA ASN A 216 25.06 17.68 0.62
C ASN A 216 26.45 17.69 -0.05
N GLY A 217 27.40 16.88 0.37
CA GLY A 217 28.80 16.94 -0.10
C GLY A 217 29.40 15.67 -0.72
N SER A 218 28.90 14.46 -0.42
CA SER A 218 29.62 13.20 -0.71
C SER A 218 28.94 12.29 -1.74
N LYS A 219 27.66 12.47 -2.07
CA LYS A 219 26.93 11.59 -3.00
C LYS A 219 27.04 11.98 -4.46
N SER A 220 26.93 10.97 -5.34
CA SER A 220 26.80 11.19 -6.77
C SER A 220 25.51 11.93 -7.11
N TYR A 221 25.53 12.70 -8.19
CA TYR A 221 24.34 13.39 -8.71
C TYR A 221 23.17 12.42 -8.99
N GLN A 222 23.49 11.20 -9.46
CA GLN A 222 22.50 10.18 -9.76
C GLN A 222 21.77 9.69 -8.51
N SER A 223 22.49 9.43 -7.42
CA SER A 223 21.89 9.02 -6.14
C SER A 223 20.99 10.10 -5.56
N MET A 224 21.43 11.37 -5.60
CA MET A 224 20.63 12.52 -5.17
C MET A 224 19.36 12.67 -6.03
N MET A 225 19.48 12.58 -7.36
CA MET A 225 18.34 12.69 -8.26
C MET A 225 17.30 11.62 -7.98
N ARG A 226 17.73 10.37 -7.73
CA ARG A 226 16.84 9.28 -7.36
C ARG A 226 16.10 9.56 -6.04
N ASP A 227 16.79 10.05 -5.02
CA ASP A 227 16.20 10.45 -3.75
C ASP A 227 15.16 11.57 -3.94
N TYR A 228 15.43 12.58 -4.76
CA TYR A 228 14.47 13.63 -5.09
C TYR A 228 13.23 13.09 -5.81
N LEU A 229 13.39 12.18 -6.79
CA LEU A 229 12.27 11.57 -7.50
C LEU A 229 11.38 10.75 -6.55
N TRP A 230 11.98 9.98 -5.65
CA TRP A 230 11.25 9.27 -4.60
C TRP A 230 10.50 10.24 -3.68
N LEU A 231 11.16 11.28 -3.18
CA LEU A 231 10.54 12.25 -2.28
C LEU A 231 9.39 12.99 -2.96
N GLN A 232 9.55 13.36 -4.25
CA GLN A 232 8.49 13.98 -5.04
C GLN A 232 7.27 13.04 -5.20
N ALA A 233 7.49 11.77 -5.52
CA ALA A 233 6.42 10.81 -5.67
C ALA A 233 5.69 10.56 -4.34
N LEU A 234 6.42 10.31 -3.25
CA LEU A 234 5.85 10.11 -1.92
C LEU A 234 5.08 11.34 -1.44
N GLY A 235 5.62 12.55 -1.69
CA GLY A 235 4.98 13.82 -1.38
C GLY A 235 3.67 14.05 -2.14
N ALA A 236 3.54 13.54 -3.36
CA ALA A 236 2.31 13.62 -4.15
C ALA A 236 1.21 12.68 -3.61
N TRP A 237 1.58 11.49 -3.09
CA TRP A 237 0.62 10.51 -2.56
C TRP A 237 0.21 10.77 -1.12
N MET A 238 1.08 11.35 -0.30
CA MET A 238 0.84 11.56 1.13
C MET A 238 -0.46 12.31 1.45
N PRO A 239 -0.79 13.45 0.82
CA PRO A 239 -2.04 14.17 1.10
C PRO A 239 -3.29 13.35 0.73
N LYS A 240 -3.25 12.59 -0.37
CA LYS A 240 -4.36 11.70 -0.77
C LYS A 240 -4.59 10.61 0.28
N LEU A 241 -3.52 9.92 0.69
CA LEU A 241 -3.59 8.88 1.72
C LEU A 241 -4.07 9.43 3.06
N GLN A 242 -3.65 10.64 3.45
CA GLN A 242 -4.15 11.31 4.65
C GLN A 242 -5.65 11.57 4.59
N GLN A 243 -6.16 12.06 3.44
CA GLN A 243 -7.59 12.28 3.24
C GLN A 243 -8.37 10.96 3.28
N TRP A 244 -7.87 9.89 2.67
CA TRP A 244 -8.52 8.58 2.71
C TRP A 244 -8.52 7.98 4.12
N ASN A 245 -7.47 8.18 4.90
CA ASN A 245 -7.39 7.72 6.28
C ASN A 245 -8.34 8.46 7.23
N GLN A 246 -8.65 9.74 6.94
CA GLN A 246 -9.58 10.56 7.73
C GLN A 246 -11.04 10.42 7.29
N GLY A 247 -11.28 10.25 5.99
CA GLY A 247 -12.61 10.19 5.39
C GLY A 247 -12.78 9.00 4.45
N SER A 248 -13.65 8.08 4.81
CA SER A 248 -13.82 6.77 4.16
C SER A 248 -14.92 6.73 3.08
N SER A 249 -15.31 7.87 2.52
CA SER A 249 -16.39 7.96 1.51
C SER A 249 -15.93 7.68 0.06
N LEU A 250 -14.64 7.45 -0.17
CA LEU A 250 -14.12 7.13 -1.49
C LEU A 250 -14.68 5.79 -1.99
N LEU A 251 -15.04 5.73 -3.28
CA LEU A 251 -15.50 4.50 -3.91
C LEU A 251 -14.39 3.43 -3.91
N THR A 252 -14.75 2.20 -3.58
CA THR A 252 -13.81 1.08 -3.47
C THR A 252 -13.04 0.84 -4.77
N LYS A 253 -13.72 0.91 -5.92
CA LYS A 253 -13.08 0.80 -7.24
C LYS A 253 -12.08 1.92 -7.50
N HIS A 254 -12.40 3.13 -7.08
CA HIS A 254 -11.49 4.27 -7.24
C HIS A 254 -10.24 4.09 -6.39
N LEU A 255 -10.39 3.65 -5.13
CA LEU A 255 -9.24 3.30 -4.27
C LEU A 255 -8.34 2.27 -4.96
N TYR A 256 -8.91 1.22 -5.56
CA TYR A 256 -8.16 0.19 -6.26
C TYR A 256 -7.32 0.77 -7.41
N LEU A 257 -7.94 1.58 -8.29
CA LEU A 257 -7.25 2.19 -9.43
C LEU A 257 -6.14 3.15 -8.99
N GLU A 258 -6.35 3.92 -7.94
CA GLU A 258 -5.34 4.81 -7.37
C GLU A 258 -4.18 4.02 -6.74
N CYS A 259 -4.45 2.90 -6.05
CA CYS A 259 -3.42 2.02 -5.52
C CYS A 259 -2.59 1.37 -6.64
N LEU A 260 -3.20 0.96 -7.74
CA LEU A 260 -2.48 0.47 -8.93
C LEU A 260 -1.59 1.55 -9.54
N SER A 261 -2.10 2.78 -9.67
CA SER A 261 -1.34 3.92 -10.18
C SER A 261 -0.13 4.22 -9.29
N MET A 262 -0.31 4.18 -7.97
CA MET A 262 0.77 4.34 -7.01
C MET A 262 1.81 3.23 -7.15
N ALA A 263 1.39 1.96 -7.21
CA ALA A 263 2.28 0.81 -7.37
C ALA A 263 3.11 0.91 -8.66
N GLY A 264 2.46 1.24 -9.79
CA GLY A 264 3.14 1.43 -11.07
C GLY A 264 4.18 2.55 -11.04
N GLN A 265 3.87 3.67 -10.38
CA GLN A 265 4.84 4.77 -10.20
C GLN A 265 6.04 4.32 -9.35
N MET A 266 5.81 3.61 -8.24
CA MET A 266 6.90 3.11 -7.38
C MET A 266 7.78 2.08 -8.12
N GLN A 267 7.17 1.18 -8.89
CA GLN A 267 7.90 0.22 -9.72
C GLN A 267 8.77 0.93 -10.77
N GLY A 268 8.25 1.99 -11.41
CA GLY A 268 9.01 2.81 -12.35
C GLY A 268 10.21 3.48 -11.72
N LEU A 269 10.11 3.96 -10.47
CA LEU A 269 11.24 4.51 -9.70
C LEU A 269 12.32 3.47 -9.38
N GLU A 270 11.94 2.19 -9.28
CA GLU A 270 12.87 1.06 -9.14
C GLU A 270 13.43 0.58 -10.50
N GLY A 271 13.08 1.23 -11.60
CA GLY A 271 13.48 0.80 -12.94
C GLY A 271 12.80 -0.50 -13.41
N LYS A 272 11.68 -0.87 -12.78
CA LYS A 272 10.89 -2.07 -13.11
C LYS A 272 9.68 -1.68 -13.96
N MET A 273 9.29 -2.56 -14.87
CA MET A 273 8.01 -2.41 -15.58
C MET A 273 6.85 -2.70 -14.61
N PRO A 274 5.76 -1.93 -14.68
CA PRO A 274 4.56 -2.25 -13.91
C PRO A 274 4.06 -3.67 -14.19
N LYS A 275 3.64 -4.36 -13.12
CA LYS A 275 3.03 -5.69 -13.25
C LYS A 275 1.61 -5.59 -13.78
N ASP A 276 1.16 -6.66 -14.43
CA ASP A 276 -0.24 -6.77 -14.85
C ASP A 276 -1.17 -6.71 -13.63
N ALA A 277 -2.18 -5.85 -13.74
CA ALA A 277 -3.19 -5.70 -12.69
C ALA A 277 -4.27 -6.78 -12.81
N LEU A 278 -4.80 -7.23 -11.69
CA LEU A 278 -6.02 -8.05 -11.70
C LEU A 278 -7.20 -7.23 -12.22
N VAL A 279 -8.07 -7.88 -12.97
CA VAL A 279 -9.33 -7.27 -13.40
C VAL A 279 -10.21 -7.01 -12.16
N TRP A 280 -10.90 -5.87 -12.16
CA TRP A 280 -11.82 -5.53 -11.08
C TRP A 280 -12.91 -6.60 -10.92
N ASP A 281 -12.99 -7.18 -9.74
CA ASP A 281 -14.05 -8.11 -9.32
C ASP A 281 -14.60 -7.68 -7.96
N GLN A 282 -15.80 -7.12 -7.96
CA GLN A 282 -16.45 -6.65 -6.74
C GLN A 282 -16.90 -7.79 -5.80
N ASN A 283 -17.02 -9.02 -6.31
CA ASN A 283 -17.31 -10.20 -5.50
C ASN A 283 -16.09 -10.77 -4.80
N ASN A 284 -14.88 -10.37 -5.20
CA ASN A 284 -13.62 -10.88 -4.67
C ASN A 284 -12.63 -9.76 -4.33
N LEU A 285 -13.10 -8.78 -3.58
CA LEU A 285 -12.32 -7.58 -3.23
C LEU A 285 -11.05 -7.93 -2.43
N TYR A 286 -11.10 -8.92 -1.54
CA TYR A 286 -9.92 -9.31 -0.78
C TYR A 286 -8.76 -9.71 -1.69
N SER A 287 -8.99 -10.54 -2.69
CA SER A 287 -7.95 -11.02 -3.60
C SER A 287 -7.24 -9.88 -4.33
N ILE A 288 -8.02 -8.94 -4.91
CA ILE A 288 -7.45 -7.84 -5.69
C ILE A 288 -6.72 -6.83 -4.80
N PHE A 289 -7.26 -6.52 -3.62
CA PHE A 289 -6.64 -5.57 -2.71
C PHE A 289 -5.43 -6.14 -1.97
N SER A 290 -5.47 -7.40 -1.54
CA SER A 290 -4.33 -8.03 -0.86
C SER A 290 -3.09 -8.05 -1.75
N MET A 291 -3.25 -8.27 -3.06
CA MET A 291 -2.14 -8.27 -4.01
C MET A 291 -1.54 -6.87 -4.15
N VAL A 292 -2.36 -5.84 -4.40
CA VAL A 292 -1.84 -4.48 -4.62
C VAL A 292 -1.26 -3.86 -3.35
N PHE A 293 -1.87 -4.10 -2.19
CA PHE A 293 -1.32 -3.60 -0.92
C PHE A 293 -0.03 -4.32 -0.52
N SER A 294 0.07 -5.63 -0.74
CA SER A 294 1.31 -6.37 -0.52
C SER A 294 2.45 -5.85 -1.40
N GLU A 295 2.17 -5.57 -2.67
CA GLU A 295 3.15 -4.97 -3.59
C GLU A 295 3.57 -3.57 -3.13
N LEU A 296 2.62 -2.70 -2.77
CA LEU A 296 2.90 -1.36 -2.26
C LEU A 296 3.78 -1.39 -1.01
N LEU A 297 3.41 -2.24 -0.03
CA LEU A 297 4.19 -2.37 1.21
C LEU A 297 5.60 -2.92 0.95
N MET A 298 5.75 -3.86 0.00
CA MET A 298 7.05 -4.37 -0.42
C MET A 298 7.91 -3.25 -1.02
N LEU A 299 7.39 -2.50 -1.99
CA LEU A 299 8.08 -1.39 -2.64
C LEU A 299 8.45 -0.26 -1.66
N LEU A 300 7.59 0.02 -0.68
CA LEU A 300 7.83 1.05 0.33
C LEU A 300 8.83 0.60 1.39
N ARG A 301 8.91 -0.69 1.72
CA ARG A 301 9.86 -1.26 2.70
C ARG A 301 11.27 -1.47 2.16
N GLU A 302 11.47 -1.55 0.86
CA GLU A 302 12.80 -1.60 0.26
C GLU A 302 13.58 -0.35 0.65
N VAL A 303 14.20 -0.41 1.83
CA VAL A 303 15.23 0.54 2.24
C VAL A 303 16.39 0.28 1.29
N GLN A 304 16.64 1.20 0.37
CA GLN A 304 17.89 1.16 -0.36
C GLN A 304 18.99 1.31 0.68
N ILE A 305 19.72 0.26 0.89
CA ILE A 305 21.00 0.31 1.62
C ILE A 305 21.80 1.36 0.87
N ASP A 306 22.20 2.43 1.57
CA ASP A 306 23.11 3.40 0.98
C ASP A 306 24.34 2.61 0.51
N ASN A 307 24.47 2.48 -0.81
CA ASN A 307 25.54 1.73 -1.43
C ASN A 307 26.90 2.36 -1.15
N LEU A 308 26.94 3.53 -0.50
CA LEU A 308 28.16 4.28 -0.21
C LEU A 308 28.33 4.50 1.29
N THR A 309 29.38 3.93 1.86
CA THR A 309 29.84 4.20 3.23
C THR A 309 31.18 4.95 3.16
N THR A 310 31.27 6.12 3.80
CA THR A 310 32.52 6.86 3.91
C THR A 310 33.23 6.50 5.22
N LEU A 311 34.45 6.00 5.13
CA LEU A 311 35.30 5.68 6.27
C LEU A 311 36.15 6.90 6.63
N LEU A 312 36.02 7.37 7.85
CA LEU A 312 36.78 8.53 8.31
C LEU A 312 38.19 8.13 8.74
N TRP A 313 39.19 8.89 8.27
CA TRP A 313 40.58 8.70 8.68
C TRP A 313 40.86 9.33 10.06
N ASP A 314 41.51 8.58 10.95
CA ASP A 314 42.29 9.14 12.05
C ASP A 314 43.58 9.73 11.53
N LYS A 315 43.74 11.06 11.65
CA LYS A 315 44.86 11.85 11.11
C LYS A 315 45.93 12.19 12.17
N GLN A 316 45.82 11.68 13.40
CA GLN A 316 46.74 12.06 14.50
C GLN A 316 48.20 11.79 14.18
N LEU A 317 48.47 10.71 13.44
CA LEU A 317 49.84 10.33 13.05
C LEU A 317 50.22 10.79 11.67
N PHE A 318 49.37 11.56 10.97
CA PHE A 318 49.66 11.96 9.58
C PHE A 318 50.81 12.98 9.49
N VAL A 319 50.82 13.99 10.36
CA VAL A 319 51.87 15.03 10.35
C VAL A 319 53.25 14.46 10.69
N SER A 320 53.33 13.54 11.67
CA SER A 320 54.61 13.02 12.16
C SER A 320 55.12 11.79 11.43
N ARG A 321 54.22 10.97 10.87
CA ARG A 321 54.56 9.67 10.27
C ARG A 321 53.89 9.40 8.92
N ARG A 322 53.20 10.36 8.35
CA ARG A 322 52.48 10.22 7.09
C ARG A 322 51.51 9.03 7.08
N LEU A 323 50.92 8.69 8.27
CA LEU A 323 50.10 7.52 8.49
C LEU A 323 48.66 7.91 8.81
N LEU A 324 47.72 7.39 8.02
CA LEU A 324 46.28 7.47 8.21
C LEU A 324 45.78 6.11 8.71
N ARG A 325 44.80 6.11 9.61
CA ARG A 325 44.16 4.87 10.12
C ARG A 325 42.67 4.99 10.11
N THR A 326 41.98 3.87 9.88
CA THR A 326 40.51 3.79 10.00
C THR A 326 40.07 2.41 10.44
N LEU A 327 38.91 2.34 11.09
CA LEU A 327 38.32 1.08 11.51
C LEU A 327 36.98 0.90 10.78
N VAL A 328 36.81 -0.26 10.18
CA VAL A 328 35.53 -0.66 9.55
C VAL A 328 34.65 -1.25 10.64
N LYS A 329 33.63 -0.47 11.08
CA LYS A 329 32.72 -0.90 12.15
C LYS A 329 31.75 -1.98 11.70
N ASP A 330 31.28 -1.91 10.45
CA ASP A 330 30.37 -2.88 9.86
C ASP A 330 31.15 -3.94 9.08
N ARG A 331 31.29 -5.12 9.67
CA ARG A 331 32.06 -6.24 9.09
C ARG A 331 31.45 -6.80 7.79
N SER A 332 30.14 -6.61 7.54
CA SER A 332 29.54 -7.06 6.28
C SER A 332 30.15 -6.39 5.06
N LEU A 333 30.70 -5.17 5.24
CA LEU A 333 31.38 -4.44 4.18
C LEU A 333 32.61 -5.16 3.63
N TYR A 334 33.29 -5.97 4.41
CA TYR A 334 34.45 -6.73 3.92
C TYR A 334 34.08 -7.84 2.92
N ASN A 335 32.85 -8.38 3.00
CA ASN A 335 32.38 -9.45 2.12
C ASN A 335 31.71 -8.92 0.86
N GLU A 336 30.98 -7.82 0.98
CA GLU A 336 30.06 -7.32 -0.05
C GLU A 336 30.55 -6.00 -0.69
N GLY A 337 31.48 -5.30 -0.04
CA GLY A 337 31.88 -3.94 -0.42
C GLY A 337 33.07 -3.88 -1.36
N ARG A 338 33.02 -2.93 -2.30
CA ARG A 338 34.16 -2.46 -3.10
C ARG A 338 34.79 -1.27 -2.39
N PHE A 339 36.04 -1.38 -2.05
CA PHE A 339 36.80 -0.36 -1.31
C PHE A 339 37.51 0.59 -2.27
N ILE A 340 37.16 1.89 -2.20
CA ILE A 340 37.63 2.93 -3.13
C ILE A 340 38.40 4.02 -2.37
N LEU A 341 39.63 4.29 -2.77
CA LEU A 341 40.37 5.46 -2.33
C LEU A 341 40.24 6.57 -3.38
N VAL A 342 39.99 7.79 -2.91
CA VAL A 342 39.95 9.00 -3.76
C VAL A 342 41.10 9.91 -3.30
N ALA A 343 42.01 10.17 -4.18
CA ALA A 343 43.18 11.02 -3.88
C ALA A 343 43.13 12.32 -4.67
N THR A 344 43.36 13.42 -3.97
CA THR A 344 43.56 14.75 -4.57
C THR A 344 44.86 15.37 -4.09
N SER A 345 45.56 16.06 -4.97
CA SER A 345 46.79 16.79 -4.68
C SER A 345 47.01 17.88 -5.73
N PRO A 346 47.76 18.95 -5.45
CA PRO A 346 48.13 19.96 -6.43
C PRO A 346 48.86 19.40 -7.67
N LEU A 347 49.39 18.17 -7.57
CA LEU A 347 50.09 17.49 -8.68
C LEU A 347 49.14 17.02 -9.79
N GLY A 348 47.83 17.03 -9.57
CA GLY A 348 46.79 16.69 -10.54
C GLY A 348 46.50 15.19 -10.69
N ALA A 349 45.27 14.86 -11.18
CA ALA A 349 44.80 13.49 -11.31
C ALA A 349 45.69 12.59 -12.19
N SER A 350 46.22 13.12 -13.29
CA SER A 350 47.03 12.33 -14.21
C SER A 350 48.37 11.88 -13.57
N HIS A 351 48.99 12.71 -12.74
CA HIS A 351 50.19 12.35 -11.98
C HIS A 351 49.84 11.35 -10.85
N LEU A 352 48.80 11.64 -10.10
CA LEU A 352 48.34 10.75 -9.03
C LEU A 352 48.01 9.35 -9.55
N SER A 353 47.33 9.22 -10.69
CA SER A 353 46.99 7.92 -11.29
C SER A 353 48.20 7.01 -11.51
N LYS A 354 49.39 7.57 -11.79
CA LYS A 354 50.64 6.83 -12.07
C LYS A 354 51.49 6.62 -10.82
N GLU A 355 51.61 7.63 -9.97
CA GLU A 355 52.58 7.64 -8.88
C GLU A 355 51.98 7.26 -7.54
N PHE A 356 50.70 7.54 -7.29
CA PHE A 356 50.04 7.23 -6.00
C PHE A 356 50.07 5.74 -5.63
N PRO A 357 49.81 4.78 -6.54
CA PRO A 357 49.91 3.35 -6.21
C PRO A 357 51.31 2.89 -5.80
N LYS A 358 52.36 3.59 -6.30
CA LYS A 358 53.76 3.29 -5.98
C LYS A 358 54.23 3.98 -4.69
N ALA A 359 53.63 5.11 -4.36
CA ALA A 359 53.98 5.96 -3.23
C ALA A 359 53.26 5.61 -1.95
N ILE A 360 52.27 4.72 -2.01
CA ILE A 360 51.53 4.32 -0.80
C ILE A 360 51.83 2.89 -0.38
N LYS A 361 51.56 2.63 0.90
CA LYS A 361 51.48 1.26 1.47
C LYS A 361 50.20 1.15 2.30
N LEU A 362 49.37 0.18 1.94
CA LEU A 362 48.11 -0.12 2.64
C LEU A 362 48.18 -1.53 3.23
N ALA A 363 47.93 -1.64 4.51
CA ALA A 363 47.93 -2.93 5.21
C ALA A 363 47.17 -2.83 6.56
N GLY A 364 47.19 -3.90 7.38
CA GLY A 364 46.79 -3.85 8.76
C GLY A 364 47.74 -3.01 9.64
N ASN A 365 47.22 -2.42 10.71
CA ASN A 365 47.98 -1.52 11.57
C ASN A 365 49.25 -2.20 12.17
N SER A 366 49.21 -3.53 12.43
CA SER A 366 50.38 -4.28 12.91
C SER A 366 51.49 -4.43 11.84
N ASP A 367 51.10 -4.56 10.57
CA ASP A 367 52.02 -4.94 9.49
C ASP A 367 52.63 -3.73 8.78
N ILE A 368 51.98 -2.55 8.84
CA ILE A 368 52.33 -1.34 8.06
C ILE A 368 53.77 -0.87 8.36
N ALA A 369 54.21 -0.94 9.64
CA ALA A 369 55.55 -0.49 10.01
C ALA A 369 56.65 -1.37 9.40
N GLY A 370 56.42 -2.68 9.32
CA GLY A 370 57.32 -3.64 8.68
C GLY A 370 57.42 -3.39 7.15
N LEU A 371 56.31 -3.15 6.51
CA LEU A 371 56.24 -2.86 5.07
C LEU A 371 56.99 -1.54 4.70
N VAL A 372 56.83 -0.52 5.54
CA VAL A 372 57.52 0.76 5.33
C VAL A 372 59.05 0.59 5.51
N ARG A 373 59.50 -0.07 6.63
CA ARG A 373 60.93 -0.23 6.92
C ARG A 373 61.66 -1.07 5.87
N ASN A 374 61.02 -2.12 5.37
CA ASN A 374 61.63 -3.07 4.44
C ASN A 374 61.34 -2.74 2.97
N ALA A 375 60.75 -1.58 2.68
CA ALA A 375 60.35 -1.13 1.36
C ALA A 375 59.48 -2.13 0.56
N LEU A 376 58.70 -2.98 1.29
CA LEU A 376 57.82 -3.98 0.68
C LEU A 376 56.52 -3.35 0.17
N SER A 377 55.88 -3.99 -0.80
CA SER A 377 54.60 -3.53 -1.36
C SER A 377 53.46 -3.81 -0.34
N GLY A 378 52.50 -2.90 -0.23
CA GLY A 378 51.23 -3.12 0.51
C GLY A 378 50.17 -3.80 -0.36
N VAL A 379 48.91 -3.74 0.10
CA VAL A 379 47.75 -4.18 -0.68
C VAL A 379 47.69 -3.44 -2.00
N GLY A 380 47.44 -4.16 -3.10
CA GLY A 380 47.42 -3.60 -4.47
C GLY A 380 46.26 -2.63 -4.68
N LEU A 381 46.51 -1.61 -5.53
CA LEU A 381 45.50 -0.68 -5.99
C LEU A 381 45.32 -0.79 -7.49
N ARG A 382 44.04 -0.84 -7.92
CA ARG A 382 43.67 -0.74 -9.32
C ARG A 382 43.20 0.68 -9.64
N ASN A 383 43.87 1.37 -10.56
CA ASN A 383 43.42 2.69 -11.01
C ASN A 383 42.09 2.58 -11.74
N LEU A 384 41.14 3.46 -11.40
CA LEU A 384 39.87 3.61 -12.09
C LEU A 384 39.93 4.89 -12.95
N PRO A 385 39.66 4.79 -14.29
CA PRO A 385 39.74 5.94 -15.17
C PRO A 385 38.68 7.01 -14.90
N TYR A 386 37.57 6.62 -14.25
CA TYR A 386 36.47 7.50 -13.91
C TYR A 386 35.98 7.22 -12.48
N ALA A 387 35.33 8.21 -11.87
CA ALA A 387 34.64 8.00 -10.60
C ALA A 387 33.55 6.91 -10.76
N PRO A 388 33.43 5.96 -9.80
CA PRO A 388 32.25 5.08 -9.71
C PRO A 388 30.97 5.89 -9.67
N SER A 389 29.85 5.30 -10.18
CA SER A 389 28.56 5.99 -10.28
C SER A 389 28.00 6.47 -8.94
N GLU A 390 28.38 5.81 -7.85
CA GLU A 390 27.96 6.08 -6.48
C GLU A 390 28.72 7.26 -5.86
N LEU A 391 29.88 7.64 -6.45
CA LEU A 391 30.70 8.72 -5.95
C LEU A 391 30.53 10.00 -6.79
N LYS A 392 30.50 11.15 -6.10
CA LYS A 392 30.54 12.44 -6.78
C LYS A 392 31.91 12.61 -7.46
N SER A 393 31.91 12.82 -8.78
CA SER A 393 33.14 13.13 -9.50
C SER A 393 33.74 14.45 -8.99
N LYS A 394 35.00 14.43 -8.61
CA LYS A 394 35.75 15.62 -8.16
C LYS A 394 36.72 16.06 -9.25
N TYR A 395 36.85 17.35 -9.37
CA TYR A 395 37.86 17.92 -10.26
C TYR A 395 39.24 17.51 -9.78
N ASP A 396 40.06 17.05 -10.70
CA ASP A 396 41.46 16.69 -10.48
C ASP A 396 41.74 15.61 -9.42
N ALA A 397 40.78 14.68 -9.24
CA ALA A 397 40.89 13.53 -8.35
C ALA A 397 41.22 12.24 -9.10
N ALA A 398 42.06 11.41 -8.50
CA ALA A 398 42.35 10.05 -8.96
C ALA A 398 41.60 9.03 -8.07
N TYR A 399 41.05 7.99 -8.71
CA TYR A 399 40.23 6.96 -8.08
C TYR A 399 40.93 5.60 -8.14
N PHE A 400 40.95 4.89 -7.02
CA PHE A 400 41.63 3.60 -6.91
C PHE A 400 40.76 2.60 -6.21
N GLU A 401 40.63 1.42 -6.79
CA GLU A 401 39.95 0.27 -6.14
C GLU A 401 41.01 -0.60 -5.44
N ILE A 402 40.75 -0.98 -4.21
CA ILE A 402 41.62 -1.83 -3.41
C ILE A 402 41.47 -3.28 -3.85
N ASP A 403 42.57 -4.01 -4.00
CA ASP A 403 42.59 -5.43 -4.28
C ASP A 403 42.26 -6.22 -3.00
N THR A 404 40.97 -6.46 -2.81
CA THR A 404 40.43 -7.26 -1.66
C THR A 404 40.77 -8.75 -1.73
N LYS A 405 41.33 -9.25 -2.85
CA LYS A 405 41.76 -10.64 -3.04
C LYS A 405 43.17 -10.91 -2.56
N SER A 406 43.97 -9.86 -2.30
CA SER A 406 45.35 -10.01 -1.86
C SER A 406 45.47 -10.68 -0.50
N GLU A 407 46.55 -11.46 -0.27
CA GLU A 407 46.81 -12.15 1.01
C GLU A 407 46.92 -11.17 2.19
N LEU A 408 47.51 -10.01 1.96
CA LEU A 408 47.65 -8.95 2.96
C LEU A 408 46.28 -8.40 3.40
N TRP A 409 45.36 -8.21 2.44
CA TRP A 409 43.99 -7.80 2.77
C TRP A 409 43.24 -8.87 3.54
N GLN A 410 43.31 -10.12 3.11
CA GLN A 410 42.67 -11.25 3.79
C GLN A 410 43.20 -11.44 5.21
N THR A 411 44.50 -11.20 5.43
CA THR A 411 45.12 -11.24 6.74
C THR A 411 44.62 -10.15 7.66
N LEU A 412 44.50 -8.92 7.14
CA LEU A 412 43.93 -7.76 7.85
C LEU A 412 42.50 -8.02 8.31
N VAL A 413 41.65 -8.55 7.40
CA VAL A 413 40.24 -8.89 7.70
C VAL A 413 40.14 -9.96 8.76
N LYS A 414 40.99 -11.01 8.69
CA LYS A 414 41.03 -12.10 9.70
C LYS A 414 41.46 -11.62 11.07
N LYS A 415 42.44 -10.72 11.15
CA LYS A 415 42.97 -10.15 12.41
C LYS A 415 42.04 -9.08 13.01
N ASP A 416 41.05 -8.60 12.28
CA ASP A 416 40.13 -7.51 12.67
C ASP A 416 40.88 -6.23 13.09
N GLU A 417 41.88 -5.88 12.33
CA GLU A 417 42.73 -4.74 12.61
C GLU A 417 42.28 -3.45 11.90
N PRO A 418 42.58 -2.27 12.45
CA PRO A 418 42.41 -1.02 11.71
C PRO A 418 43.20 -1.04 10.40
N ILE A 419 42.59 -0.52 9.34
CA ILE A 419 43.25 -0.31 8.06
C ILE A 419 44.20 0.87 8.24
N ALA A 420 45.43 0.68 7.86
CA ALA A 420 46.51 1.71 7.90
C ALA A 420 46.99 2.02 6.50
N LEU A 421 47.09 3.30 6.19
CA LEU A 421 47.62 3.84 4.91
C LEU A 421 48.78 4.76 5.20
N HIS A 422 49.98 4.36 4.77
CA HIS A 422 51.19 5.21 4.75
C HIS A 422 51.36 5.85 3.36
N ILE A 423 51.65 7.13 3.33
CA ILE A 423 51.84 7.91 2.07
C ILE A 423 53.25 8.50 2.09
N ASP A 424 54.03 8.14 1.07
CA ASP A 424 55.39 8.64 0.89
C ASP A 424 55.42 10.18 0.68
N GLU A 425 56.50 10.84 1.12
CA GLU A 425 56.65 12.29 1.06
C GLU A 425 56.69 12.83 -0.40
N ARG A 426 56.95 11.95 -1.36
CA ARG A 426 56.89 12.29 -2.80
C ARG A 426 55.56 12.84 -3.29
N ILE A 427 54.46 12.55 -2.57
CA ILE A 427 53.16 13.11 -2.87
C ILE A 427 52.87 14.24 -1.87
N GLU A 428 53.09 15.46 -2.31
CA GLU A 428 52.86 16.66 -1.51
C GLU A 428 51.38 16.99 -1.38
N ASP A 429 50.97 17.57 -0.26
CA ASP A 429 49.62 18.06 0.03
C ASP A 429 48.47 17.13 -0.43
N VAL A 430 48.68 15.83 -0.21
CA VAL A 430 47.69 14.84 -0.59
C VAL A 430 46.55 14.79 0.41
N HIS A 431 45.35 14.85 -0.11
CA HIS A 431 44.11 14.56 0.63
C HIS A 431 43.52 13.22 0.12
N VAL A 432 43.28 12.29 1.03
CA VAL A 432 42.73 10.96 0.69
C VAL A 432 41.39 10.75 1.39
N GLU A 433 40.38 10.35 0.63
CA GLU A 433 39.10 9.89 1.15
C GLU A 433 38.98 8.39 0.93
N PHE A 434 38.22 7.73 1.80
CA PHE A 434 38.04 6.30 1.76
C PHE A 434 36.55 5.95 1.77
N HIS A 435 36.12 5.26 0.75
CA HIS A 435 34.74 4.91 0.55
C HIS A 435 34.58 3.42 0.31
N VAL A 436 33.45 2.86 0.76
CA VAL A 436 33.03 1.50 0.47
C VAL A 436 31.70 1.54 -0.26
N ILE A 437 31.65 0.91 -1.42
CA ILE A 437 30.46 0.78 -2.27
C ILE A 437 29.96 -0.66 -2.13
N ARG A 438 28.69 -0.84 -1.76
CA ARG A 438 28.01 -2.14 -1.75
C ARG A 438 27.41 -2.48 -3.10
#